data_7d2a183e6008e8f6249c204e4bc5c296
#
_entry.id   7d2a183e6008e8f6249c204e4bc5c296
#
_cell.length_a   1.000
_cell.length_b   1.000
_cell.length_c   1.000
_cell.angle_alpha   90.00
_cell.angle_beta   90.00
_cell.angle_gamma   90.00
#
_symmetry.space_group_name_H-M   'P 1'
#
loop_
_entity.id
_entity.type
_entity.pdbx_description
1 polymer ?
#
loop_
_entity_poly.entity_id
_entity_poly.type
_entity_poly.pdbx_seq_one_letter_code
_entity_poly.pdbx_strand_id
1 'polypeptide(L)'
;MTRKEQLAAVAVEDMVVFSPEGETRDYIAVFTDVTCFYCQKLHREVDQLTDKGIEVRYLAFPRGGVDSEGAQKLATAWCAEDQQNTLTELKAGVELPVNDCADNPIAAQYQLGQDMGVSGTPAIVTSSGLMVPGYRPADDLVALLGLD
;
A
#
# COMPACT_ATOMS: atom_id res chain seq x y z
N MET A 1 -8.58 -19.78 3.91
CA MET A 1 -8.89 -18.34 4.03
C MET A 1 -8.82 -17.66 2.68
N THR A 2 -9.83 -16.88 2.35
CA THR A 2 -9.80 -16.08 1.12
C THR A 2 -8.92 -14.84 1.34
N ARG A 3 -8.50 -14.22 0.23
CA ARG A 3 -7.74 -12.96 0.32
C ARG A 3 -8.53 -11.87 1.05
N LYS A 4 -9.84 -11.80 0.80
CA LYS A 4 -10.71 -10.85 1.48
C LYS A 4 -10.70 -11.08 3.00
N GLU A 5 -10.80 -12.33 3.43
CA GLU A 5 -10.75 -12.69 4.85
C GLU A 5 -9.39 -12.40 5.46
N GLN A 6 -8.30 -12.69 4.73
CA GLN A 6 -6.94 -12.42 5.19
C GLN A 6 -6.72 -10.92 5.41
N LEU A 7 -7.21 -10.08 4.50
CA LEU A 7 -7.10 -8.63 4.65
C LEU A 7 -7.99 -8.10 5.78
N ALA A 8 -9.18 -8.67 5.96
CA ALA A 8 -10.08 -8.25 7.04
C ALA A 8 -9.49 -8.51 8.42
N ALA A 9 -8.54 -9.44 8.53
CA ALA A 9 -7.85 -9.74 9.80
C ALA A 9 -6.79 -8.70 10.16
N VAL A 10 -6.41 -7.81 9.23
CA VAL A 10 -5.42 -6.76 9.49
C VAL A 10 -6.14 -5.50 9.93
N ALA A 11 -5.72 -4.92 11.06
CA ALA A 11 -6.28 -3.66 11.52
C ALA A 11 -5.93 -2.54 10.54
N VAL A 12 -6.90 -1.69 10.21
CA VAL A 12 -6.68 -0.54 9.32
C VAL A 12 -5.63 0.40 9.89
N GLU A 13 -5.55 0.49 11.23
CA GLU A 13 -4.56 1.29 11.94
C GLU A 13 -3.11 0.84 11.65
N ASP A 14 -2.94 -0.41 11.22
CA ASP A 14 -1.62 -0.95 10.86
C ASP A 14 -1.27 -0.70 9.39
N MET A 15 -2.16 -0.09 8.63
CA MET A 15 -1.95 0.28 7.24
C MET A 15 -1.69 1.79 7.12
N VAL A 16 -1.09 2.22 6.02
CA VAL A 16 -1.02 3.64 5.68
C VAL A 16 -2.15 3.92 4.69
N VAL A 17 -3.07 4.78 5.07
CA VAL A 17 -4.34 4.96 4.36
C VAL A 17 -4.43 6.36 3.77
N PHE A 18 -4.81 6.44 2.49
CA PHE A 18 -5.12 7.67 1.79
C PHE A 18 -6.62 7.65 1.49
N SER A 19 -7.37 8.54 2.13
CA SER A 19 -8.83 8.56 2.04
C SER A 19 -9.33 9.71 1.17
N PRO A 20 -10.49 9.52 0.49
CA PRO A 20 -11.16 10.63 -0.20
C PRO A 20 -11.53 11.76 0.77
N GLU A 21 -11.56 12.99 0.28
CA GLU A 21 -12.07 14.13 1.07
C GLU A 21 -13.58 14.01 1.30
N GLY A 22 -14.30 13.47 0.32
CA GLY A 22 -15.72 13.24 0.40
C GLY A 22 -16.05 11.82 0.81
N GLU A 23 -17.16 11.32 0.28
CA GLU A 23 -17.62 9.97 0.59
C GLU A 23 -16.68 8.91 0.02
N THR A 24 -16.34 7.91 0.83
CA THR A 24 -15.60 6.73 0.37
C THR A 24 -16.60 5.77 -0.27
N ARG A 25 -16.40 5.48 -1.56
CA ARG A 25 -17.30 4.62 -2.34
C ARG A 25 -16.80 3.18 -2.39
N ASP A 26 -15.47 3.00 -2.31
CA ASP A 26 -14.83 1.68 -2.34
C ASP A 26 -13.38 1.82 -1.84
N TYR A 27 -12.67 0.71 -1.72
CA TYR A 27 -11.26 0.74 -1.37
C TYR A 27 -10.48 -0.31 -2.15
N ILE A 28 -9.17 -0.07 -2.24
CA ILE A 28 -8.20 -1.06 -2.68
C ILE A 28 -7.12 -1.19 -1.61
N ALA A 29 -6.58 -2.39 -1.47
CA ALA A 29 -5.39 -2.64 -0.65
C ALA A 29 -4.22 -2.81 -1.60
N VAL A 30 -3.08 -2.16 -1.30
CA VAL A 30 -1.91 -2.19 -2.17
C VAL A 30 -0.69 -2.62 -1.36
N PHE A 31 -0.12 -3.77 -1.72
CA PHE A 31 1.18 -4.17 -1.21
C PHE A 31 2.25 -3.38 -1.94
N THR A 32 3.06 -2.63 -1.21
CA THR A 32 3.93 -1.61 -1.78
C THR A 32 5.36 -1.69 -1.25
N ASP A 33 6.29 -1.19 -2.05
CA ASP A 33 7.70 -1.01 -1.69
C ASP A 33 8.15 0.35 -2.21
N VAL A 34 8.73 1.18 -1.34
CA VAL A 34 9.12 2.56 -1.71
C VAL A 34 10.28 2.59 -2.72
N THR A 35 11.02 1.49 -2.86
CA THR A 35 12.11 1.38 -3.83
C THR A 35 11.64 0.88 -5.20
N CYS A 36 10.37 0.56 -5.35
CA CYS A 36 9.78 0.00 -6.56
C CYS A 36 9.32 1.12 -7.49
N PHE A 37 9.81 1.12 -8.74
CA PHE A 37 9.45 2.15 -9.73
C PHE A 37 7.94 2.22 -9.96
N TYR A 38 7.28 1.08 -10.18
CA TYR A 38 5.84 1.08 -10.46
C TYR A 38 4.99 1.36 -9.23
N CYS A 39 5.49 1.09 -8.04
CA CYS A 39 4.85 1.53 -6.79
C CYS A 39 4.89 3.06 -6.68
N GLN A 40 6.02 3.66 -7.04
CA GLN A 40 6.17 5.11 -7.08
C GLN A 40 5.22 5.71 -8.13
N LYS A 41 5.12 5.08 -9.29
CA LYS A 41 4.24 5.53 -10.37
C LYS A 41 2.77 5.50 -9.96
N LEU A 42 2.33 4.41 -9.35
CA LEU A 42 0.96 4.29 -8.85
C LEU A 42 0.67 5.36 -7.79
N HIS A 43 1.63 5.61 -6.91
CA HIS A 43 1.43 6.60 -5.85
C HIS A 43 1.22 8.01 -6.38
N ARG A 44 1.84 8.36 -7.51
CA ARG A 44 1.61 9.66 -8.15
C ARG A 44 0.17 9.81 -8.66
N GLU A 45 -0.56 8.72 -8.79
CA GLU A 45 -1.95 8.69 -9.27
C GLU A 45 -2.96 8.52 -8.14
N VAL A 46 -2.51 8.49 -6.88
CA VAL A 46 -3.40 8.28 -5.72
C VAL A 46 -4.51 9.34 -5.66
N ASP A 47 -4.18 10.61 -5.97
CA ASP A 47 -5.18 11.67 -5.98
C ASP A 47 -6.30 11.41 -6.98
N GLN A 48 -5.98 10.80 -8.13
CA GLN A 48 -6.99 10.44 -9.11
C GLN A 48 -7.93 9.35 -8.58
N LEU A 49 -7.42 8.45 -7.75
CA LEU A 49 -8.22 7.40 -7.12
C LEU A 49 -9.10 7.99 -6.01
N THR A 50 -8.53 8.79 -5.13
CA THR A 50 -9.30 9.40 -4.04
C THR A 50 -10.35 10.38 -4.55
N ASP A 51 -10.07 11.09 -5.64
CA ASP A 51 -11.05 11.98 -6.29
C ASP A 51 -12.29 11.20 -6.77
N LYS A 52 -12.14 9.93 -7.06
CA LYS A 52 -13.26 9.05 -7.47
C LYS A 52 -13.90 8.30 -6.30
N GLY A 53 -13.52 8.63 -5.08
CA GLY A 53 -14.08 7.99 -3.89
C GLY A 53 -13.43 6.68 -3.50
N ILE A 54 -12.23 6.39 -4.01
CA ILE A 54 -11.51 5.16 -3.70
C ILE A 54 -10.50 5.43 -2.58
N GLU A 55 -10.64 4.71 -1.46
CA GLU A 55 -9.67 4.74 -0.38
C GLU A 55 -8.52 3.80 -0.73
N VAL A 56 -7.27 4.26 -0.58
CA VAL A 56 -6.07 3.46 -0.87
C VAL A 56 -5.43 3.05 0.45
N ARG A 57 -5.37 1.75 0.70
CA ARG A 57 -4.82 1.16 1.93
C ARG A 57 -3.52 0.45 1.60
N TYR A 58 -2.40 1.03 2.04
CA TYR A 58 -1.08 0.45 1.78
C TYR A 58 -0.67 -0.55 2.84
N LEU A 59 -0.16 -1.70 2.39
CA LEU A 59 0.52 -2.68 3.21
C LEU A 59 1.97 -2.79 2.74
N ALA A 60 2.88 -3.01 3.68
CA ALA A 60 4.31 -3.06 3.38
C ALA A 60 4.71 -4.40 2.77
N PHE A 61 5.44 -4.35 1.66
CA PHE A 61 6.00 -5.54 1.03
C PHE A 61 7.41 -5.25 0.52
N PRO A 62 8.41 -5.25 1.43
CA PRO A 62 9.79 -5.00 1.04
C PRO A 62 10.32 -6.17 0.21
N ARG A 63 10.53 -5.94 -1.09
CA ARG A 63 10.94 -7.00 -2.03
C ARG A 63 12.25 -7.67 -1.66
N GLY A 64 13.14 -6.92 -1.00
CA GLY A 64 14.43 -7.46 -0.53
C GLY A 64 14.34 -8.23 0.78
N GLY A 65 13.16 -8.31 1.39
CA GLY A 65 12.95 -8.97 2.68
C GLY A 65 13.00 -8.02 3.87
N VAL A 66 12.77 -8.56 5.06
CA VAL A 66 12.60 -7.76 6.29
C VAL A 66 13.88 -7.08 6.79
N ASP A 67 15.03 -7.52 6.32
CA ASP A 67 16.33 -6.95 6.71
C ASP A 67 16.89 -6.00 5.65
N SER A 68 16.13 -5.69 4.62
CA SER A 68 16.57 -4.85 3.51
C SER A 68 16.48 -3.36 3.84
N GLU A 69 17.16 -2.55 3.02
CA GLU A 69 17.02 -1.08 3.08
C GLU A 69 15.58 -0.66 2.81
N GLY A 70 14.91 -1.32 1.88
CA GLY A 70 13.50 -1.07 1.59
C GLY A 70 12.60 -1.28 2.80
N ALA A 71 12.86 -2.33 3.57
CA ALA A 71 12.13 -2.58 4.81
C ALA A 71 12.35 -1.47 5.84
N GLN A 72 13.57 -0.96 5.97
CA GLN A 72 13.87 0.14 6.88
C GLN A 72 13.14 1.41 6.47
N LYS A 73 13.07 1.70 5.19
CA LYS A 73 12.35 2.87 4.66
C LYS A 73 10.84 2.74 4.90
N LEU A 74 10.29 1.54 4.66
CA LEU A 74 8.87 1.28 4.95
C LEU A 74 8.58 1.47 6.44
N ALA A 75 9.43 0.92 7.31
CA ALA A 75 9.28 1.10 8.75
C ALA A 75 9.28 2.58 9.13
N THR A 76 10.14 3.38 8.51
CA THR A 76 10.22 4.82 8.75
C THR A 76 8.87 5.48 8.47
N ALA A 77 8.19 5.11 7.39
CA ALA A 77 6.86 5.63 7.07
C ALA A 77 5.80 5.14 8.05
N TRP A 78 5.79 3.83 8.34
CA TRP A 78 4.78 3.24 9.25
C TRP A 78 4.93 3.75 10.68
N CYS A 79 6.14 4.10 11.10
CA CYS A 79 6.42 4.61 12.45
C CYS A 79 6.31 6.13 12.57
N ALA A 80 6.08 6.85 11.47
CA ALA A 80 6.03 8.31 11.46
C ALA A 80 4.72 8.83 12.08
N GLU A 81 4.77 10.03 12.63
CA GLU A 81 3.56 10.73 13.09
C GLU A 81 2.67 11.07 11.89
N ASP A 82 3.27 11.58 10.81
CA ASP A 82 2.58 11.87 9.56
C ASP A 82 2.95 10.80 8.54
N GLN A 83 2.28 9.67 8.63
CA GLN A 83 2.55 8.50 7.78
C GLN A 83 2.38 8.82 6.30
N GLN A 84 1.31 9.52 5.94
CA GLN A 84 0.98 9.83 4.55
C GLN A 84 2.10 10.66 3.91
N ASN A 85 2.49 11.75 4.56
CA ASN A 85 3.52 12.63 4.04
C ASN A 85 4.88 11.92 3.96
N THR A 86 5.23 11.16 5.00
CA THR A 86 6.50 10.43 5.04
C THR A 86 6.58 9.38 3.94
N LEU A 87 5.52 8.63 3.73
CA LEU A 87 5.47 7.62 2.65
C LEU A 87 5.59 8.30 1.27
N THR A 88 4.90 9.40 1.08
CA THR A 88 4.96 10.16 -0.17
C THR A 88 6.36 10.67 -0.46
N GLU A 89 7.04 11.22 0.55
CA GLU A 89 8.42 11.70 0.39
C GLU A 89 9.37 10.55 0.05
N LEU A 90 9.26 9.43 0.75
CA LEU A 90 10.11 8.26 0.48
C LEU A 90 9.90 7.71 -0.92
N LYS A 91 8.65 7.68 -1.39
CA LYS A 91 8.35 7.24 -2.76
C LYS A 91 8.82 8.24 -3.81
N ALA A 92 9.01 9.50 -3.44
CA ALA A 92 9.59 10.52 -4.31
C ALA A 92 11.12 10.50 -4.31
N GLY A 93 11.74 9.62 -3.54
CA GLY A 93 13.18 9.48 -3.47
C GLY A 93 13.87 10.35 -2.42
N VAL A 94 13.10 10.97 -1.54
CA VAL A 94 13.68 11.79 -0.46
C VAL A 94 14.35 10.88 0.56
N GLU A 95 15.58 11.22 0.95
CA GLU A 95 16.31 10.51 2.01
C GLU A 95 15.87 11.03 3.37
N LEU A 96 15.39 10.13 4.23
CA LEU A 96 14.93 10.46 5.57
C LEU A 96 15.68 9.63 6.60
N PRO A 97 15.87 10.14 7.84
CA PRO A 97 16.46 9.31 8.90
C PRO A 97 15.64 8.08 9.16
N VAL A 98 16.29 6.95 9.40
CA VAL A 98 15.58 5.68 9.69
C VAL A 98 14.87 5.81 11.03
N ASN A 99 13.59 5.42 11.03
CA ASN A 99 12.76 5.35 12.24
C ASN A 99 12.12 3.96 12.28
N ASP A 100 12.83 3.01 12.86
CA ASP A 100 12.39 1.61 12.95
C ASP A 100 11.88 1.35 14.35
N CYS A 101 10.61 1.68 14.58
CA CYS A 101 9.99 1.46 15.89
C CYS A 101 9.75 -0.03 16.15
N ALA A 102 9.81 -0.44 17.42
CA ALA A 102 9.84 -1.84 17.82
C ALA A 102 8.59 -2.62 17.42
N ASP A 103 7.43 -1.96 17.39
CA ASP A 103 6.15 -2.62 17.15
C ASP A 103 5.63 -2.40 15.73
N ASN A 104 6.53 -2.09 14.76
CA ASN A 104 6.08 -1.87 13.39
C ASN A 104 5.57 -3.17 12.75
N PRO A 105 4.57 -3.08 11.88
CA PRO A 105 3.93 -4.27 11.30
C PRO A 105 4.59 -4.77 10.00
N ILE A 106 5.78 -4.30 9.67
CA ILE A 106 6.40 -4.57 8.35
C ILE A 106 6.57 -6.07 8.10
N ALA A 107 7.15 -6.79 9.07
CA ALA A 107 7.39 -8.23 8.91
C ALA A 107 6.08 -9.01 8.78
N ALA A 108 5.07 -8.65 9.57
CA ALA A 108 3.77 -9.31 9.52
C ALA A 108 3.05 -9.06 8.19
N GLN A 109 3.14 -7.85 7.66
CA GLN A 109 2.52 -7.50 6.38
C GLN A 109 3.25 -8.15 5.22
N TYR A 110 4.58 -8.23 5.28
CA TYR A 110 5.38 -8.95 4.29
C TYR A 110 4.97 -10.43 4.25
N GLN A 111 4.87 -11.06 5.41
CA GLN A 111 4.45 -12.46 5.51
C GLN A 111 3.03 -12.65 4.97
N LEU A 112 2.11 -11.75 5.30
CA LEU A 112 0.74 -11.81 4.78
C LEU A 112 0.74 -11.75 3.25
N GLY A 113 1.51 -10.86 2.67
CA GLY A 113 1.62 -10.76 1.20
C GLY A 113 2.09 -12.08 0.59
N GLN A 114 3.11 -12.70 1.17
CA GLN A 114 3.60 -14.00 0.71
C GLN A 114 2.50 -15.06 0.81
N ASP A 115 1.78 -15.10 1.92
CA ASP A 115 0.68 -16.06 2.13
C ASP A 115 -0.47 -15.84 1.14
N MET A 116 -0.68 -14.61 0.70
CA MET A 116 -1.72 -14.26 -0.28
C MET A 116 -1.28 -14.49 -1.72
N GLY A 117 -0.02 -14.81 -1.96
CA GLY A 117 0.49 -15.06 -3.30
C GLY A 117 1.08 -13.83 -3.99
N VAL A 118 1.44 -12.80 -3.24
CA VAL A 118 2.11 -11.63 -3.80
C VAL A 118 3.51 -12.04 -4.25
N SER A 119 3.82 -11.87 -5.53
CA SER A 119 5.11 -12.21 -6.12
C SER A 119 5.88 -10.99 -6.61
N GLY A 120 5.29 -9.81 -6.56
CA GLY A 120 5.92 -8.57 -6.98
C GLY A 120 5.06 -7.39 -6.55
N THR A 121 5.57 -6.18 -6.74
CA THR A 121 4.88 -4.96 -6.34
C THR A 121 4.73 -3.98 -7.51
N PRO A 122 3.70 -3.14 -7.50
CA PRO A 122 2.58 -3.17 -6.57
C PRO A 122 1.69 -4.40 -6.78
N ALA A 123 1.09 -4.90 -5.72
CA ALA A 123 0.05 -5.93 -5.83
C ALA A 123 -1.22 -5.33 -5.26
N ILE A 124 -2.26 -5.24 -6.08
CA ILE A 124 -3.49 -4.55 -5.76
C ILE A 124 -4.57 -5.59 -5.47
N VAL A 125 -5.24 -5.46 -4.33
CA VAL A 125 -6.34 -6.36 -3.97
C VAL A 125 -7.59 -5.50 -3.81
N THR A 126 -8.62 -5.81 -4.59
CA THR A 126 -9.89 -5.10 -4.52
C THR A 126 -10.67 -5.50 -3.27
N SER A 127 -11.69 -4.72 -2.92
CA SER A 127 -12.55 -5.01 -1.78
C SER A 127 -13.28 -6.35 -1.90
N SER A 128 -13.44 -6.87 -3.12
CA SER A 128 -14.03 -8.19 -3.36
C SER A 128 -13.02 -9.33 -3.23
N GLY A 129 -11.73 -9.01 -3.04
CA GLY A 129 -10.67 -10.02 -2.92
C GLY A 129 -9.97 -10.38 -4.21
N LEU A 130 -10.26 -9.68 -5.31
CA LEU A 130 -9.58 -9.91 -6.59
C LEU A 130 -8.16 -9.36 -6.51
N MET A 131 -7.16 -10.19 -6.82
CA MET A 131 -5.77 -9.78 -6.92
C MET A 131 -5.45 -9.30 -8.33
N VAL A 132 -4.97 -8.06 -8.44
CA VAL A 132 -4.48 -7.48 -9.70
C VAL A 132 -2.97 -7.34 -9.55
N PRO A 133 -2.17 -8.21 -10.19
CA PRO A 133 -0.72 -8.12 -10.06
C PRO A 133 -0.16 -7.01 -10.93
N GLY A 134 0.78 -6.25 -10.38
CA GLY A 134 1.47 -5.20 -11.10
C GLY A 134 0.71 -3.89 -11.16
N TYR A 135 1.32 -2.95 -11.87
CA TYR A 135 0.79 -1.60 -12.02
C TYR A 135 -0.41 -1.58 -12.99
N ARG A 136 -1.45 -0.85 -12.61
CA ARG A 136 -2.55 -0.47 -13.49
C ARG A 136 -2.77 1.03 -13.36
N PRO A 137 -3.01 1.76 -14.46
CA PRO A 137 -3.35 3.18 -14.37
C PRO A 137 -4.60 3.41 -13.53
N ALA A 138 -4.69 4.58 -12.91
CA ALA A 138 -5.83 4.91 -12.05
C ALA A 138 -7.18 4.76 -12.78
N ASP A 139 -7.27 5.18 -14.05
CA ASP A 139 -8.49 5.04 -14.83
C ASP A 139 -8.93 3.58 -14.98
N ASP A 140 -7.97 2.67 -15.17
CA ASP A 140 -8.26 1.24 -15.27
C ASP A 140 -8.81 0.69 -13.95
N LEU A 141 -8.25 1.14 -12.83
CA LEU A 141 -8.71 0.72 -11.51
C LEU A 141 -10.12 1.25 -11.22
N VAL A 142 -10.40 2.49 -11.60
CA VAL A 142 -11.74 3.09 -11.46
C VAL A 142 -12.75 2.27 -12.25
N ALA A 143 -12.42 1.91 -13.49
CA ALA A 143 -13.28 1.10 -14.35
C ALA A 143 -13.47 -0.31 -13.77
N LEU A 144 -12.39 -0.91 -13.27
CA LEU A 144 -12.43 -2.25 -12.68
C LEU A 144 -13.39 -2.30 -11.48
N LEU A 145 -13.45 -1.22 -10.70
CA LEU A 145 -14.33 -1.13 -9.54
C LEU A 145 -15.75 -0.66 -9.89
N GLY A 146 -15.99 -0.32 -11.16
CA GLY A 146 -17.30 0.14 -11.60
C GLY A 146 -17.66 1.55 -11.16
N LEU A 147 -16.66 2.39 -10.95
CA LEU A 147 -16.84 3.76 -10.42
C LEU A 147 -16.63 4.86 -11.47
N ASP A 148 -16.45 4.49 -12.72
CA ASP A 148 -16.27 5.44 -13.83
C ASP A 148 -17.59 6.07 -14.32
#